data_76d8184412e1e86ecac0355bdc1b3fc1
#
_entry.id   76d8184412e1e86ecac0355bdc1b3fc1
#
_cell.length_a   1.000
_cell.length_b   1.000
_cell.length_c   1.000
_cell.angle_alpha   90.00
_cell.angle_beta   90.00
_cell.angle_gamma   90.00
#
_symmetry.space_group_name_H-M   'P 1'
#
loop_
_entity.id
_entity.type
_entity.pdbx_description
1 polymer ?
#
loop_
_entity_poly.entity_id
_entity_poly.type
_entity_poly.pdbx_seq_one_letter_code
_entity_poly.pdbx_strand_id
1 'polypeptide(L)'
;YGLCGKLVLDRAKPGRITVTRGSTYARFLWAAIGIGLPMLALLTLRLADRWYPIPEVVPEAWIPVLGLLATVGLAVLLLFQVGLLRITGYVTLSRPITDQLIALKFNYFALSVVFLCPLILLFLLASPDTGHILSFGIFILGGALLLLYLKESLMLFLSKKISILHWFLYLCAVEIFPVSFVWLSLTRI
;
A
#
# COMPACT_ATOMS: atom_id res chain seq x y z
N TYR A 1 -5.28 -26.07 3.62
CA TYR A 1 -4.70 -25.37 2.45
C TYR A 1 -5.62 -24.21 2.07
N GLY A 2 -5.37 -23.08 2.72
CA GLY A 2 -6.20 -21.90 2.64
C GLY A 2 -5.98 -21.06 1.37
N LEU A 3 -6.80 -20.02 1.22
CA LEU A 3 -6.82 -19.04 0.12
C LEU A 3 -5.44 -18.50 -0.28
N CYS A 4 -4.50 -18.36 0.65
CA CYS A 4 -3.11 -17.95 0.40
C CYS A 4 -2.33 -18.95 -0.46
N GLY A 5 -2.50 -20.26 -0.24
CA GLY A 5 -1.78 -21.30 -1.02
C GLY A 5 -2.23 -21.36 -2.48
N LYS A 6 -3.50 -21.04 -2.76
CA LYS A 6 -4.01 -21.00 -4.14
C LYS A 6 -3.59 -19.73 -4.91
N LEU A 7 -3.39 -18.61 -4.24
CA LEU A 7 -2.87 -17.38 -4.85
C LEU A 7 -1.41 -17.53 -5.33
N VAL A 8 -0.63 -18.36 -4.64
CA VAL A 8 0.78 -18.62 -4.97
C VAL A 8 0.93 -19.75 -6.01
N LEU A 9 0.07 -20.76 -5.97
CA LEU A 9 0.17 -21.96 -6.83
C LEU A 9 -0.43 -21.82 -8.23
N ASP A 10 -1.42 -20.93 -8.42
CA ASP A 10 -1.99 -20.63 -9.75
C ASP A 10 -1.03 -19.82 -10.65
N ARG A 11 0.14 -19.46 -10.13
CA ARG A 11 1.22 -18.75 -10.81
C ARG A 11 2.00 -19.60 -11.82
N ALA A 12 1.86 -20.91 -11.76
CA ALA A 12 2.64 -21.83 -12.62
C ALA A 12 2.16 -21.94 -14.08
N LYS A 13 1.09 -21.24 -14.48
CA LYS A 13 0.60 -21.23 -15.87
C LYS A 13 0.54 -19.81 -16.41
N PRO A 14 1.52 -19.40 -17.25
CA PRO A 14 1.43 -18.12 -17.94
C PRO A 14 0.32 -18.21 -19.01
N GLY A 15 -0.81 -17.54 -18.79
CA GLY A 15 -1.74 -17.33 -19.88
C GLY A 15 -3.24 -17.37 -19.58
N ARG A 16 -3.70 -17.70 -18.39
CA ARG A 16 -5.14 -17.67 -18.08
C ARG A 16 -5.41 -17.21 -16.66
N ILE A 17 -5.38 -15.90 -16.44
CA ILE A 17 -6.15 -15.30 -15.35
C ILE A 17 -7.58 -15.22 -15.86
N THR A 18 -8.33 -16.31 -15.75
CA THR A 18 -9.75 -16.29 -16.00
C THR A 18 -10.44 -15.52 -14.89
N VAL A 19 -11.01 -14.38 -15.26
CA VAL A 19 -11.77 -13.42 -14.45
C VAL A 19 -13.06 -14.02 -13.82
N THR A 20 -13.21 -15.33 -13.75
CA THR A 20 -14.44 -16.02 -13.32
C THR A 20 -14.58 -16.25 -11.81
N ARG A 21 -13.72 -15.66 -10.98
CA ARG A 21 -13.91 -15.63 -9.51
C ARG A 21 -14.16 -14.22 -8.95
N GLY A 22 -14.82 -13.36 -9.72
CA GLY A 22 -14.91 -11.93 -9.52
C GLY A 22 -15.58 -11.45 -8.23
N SER A 23 -16.55 -12.15 -7.67
CA SER A 23 -17.32 -11.56 -6.55
C SER A 23 -16.63 -11.72 -5.19
N THR A 24 -16.08 -12.88 -4.88
CA THR A 24 -15.44 -13.14 -3.57
C THR A 24 -14.10 -12.43 -3.47
N TYR A 25 -13.33 -12.42 -4.54
CA TYR A 25 -12.05 -11.69 -4.61
C TYR A 25 -12.24 -10.17 -4.49
N ALA A 26 -13.22 -9.62 -5.23
CA ALA A 26 -13.56 -8.21 -5.12
C ALA A 26 -14.00 -7.82 -3.70
N ARG A 27 -14.86 -8.63 -3.06
CA ARG A 27 -15.27 -8.40 -1.67
C ARG A 27 -14.10 -8.42 -0.69
N PHE A 28 -13.18 -9.39 -0.83
CA PHE A 28 -11.97 -9.46 -0.02
C PHE A 28 -11.10 -8.20 -0.21
N LEU A 29 -10.97 -7.75 -1.43
CA LEU A 29 -10.18 -6.55 -1.78
C LEU A 29 -10.79 -5.28 -1.19
N TRP A 30 -12.11 -5.11 -1.28
CA TRP A 30 -12.83 -4.01 -0.67
C TRP A 30 -12.74 -4.04 0.87
N ALA A 31 -12.85 -5.21 1.48
CA ALA A 31 -12.65 -5.38 2.92
C ALA A 31 -11.20 -5.02 3.32
N ALA A 32 -10.19 -5.46 2.56
CA ALA A 32 -8.80 -5.12 2.81
C ALA A 32 -8.54 -3.60 2.70
N ILE A 33 -9.14 -2.93 1.73
CA ILE A 33 -9.05 -1.47 1.59
C ILE A 33 -9.76 -0.79 2.76
N GLY A 34 -10.99 -1.20 3.09
CA GLY A 34 -11.79 -0.60 4.14
C GLY A 34 -11.18 -0.72 5.54
N ILE A 35 -10.48 -1.81 5.84
CA ILE A 35 -9.78 -2.03 7.11
C ILE A 35 -8.35 -1.47 7.06
N GLY A 36 -7.66 -1.67 5.95
CA GLY A 36 -6.25 -1.34 5.81
C GLY A 36 -5.98 0.16 5.81
N LEU A 37 -6.81 0.96 5.16
CA LEU A 37 -6.61 2.41 5.12
C LEU A 37 -6.74 3.07 6.51
N PRO A 38 -7.79 2.80 7.32
CA PRO A 38 -7.88 3.34 8.68
C PRO A 38 -6.73 2.87 9.56
N MET A 39 -6.33 1.59 9.46
CA MET A 39 -5.21 1.06 10.24
C MET A 39 -3.88 1.72 9.89
N LEU A 40 -3.62 1.95 8.60
CA LEU A 40 -2.44 2.69 8.16
C LEU A 40 -2.50 4.16 8.59
N ALA A 41 -3.68 4.79 8.58
CA ALA A 41 -3.86 6.15 9.07
C ALA A 41 -3.55 6.26 10.56
N LEU A 42 -4.06 5.33 11.38
CA LEU A 42 -3.74 5.28 12.80
C LEU A 42 -2.26 5.03 13.05
N LEU A 43 -1.62 4.16 12.26
CA LEU A 43 -0.18 3.93 12.35
C LEU A 43 0.61 5.20 12.03
N THR A 44 0.26 5.90 10.95
CA THR A 44 0.93 7.15 10.56
C THR A 44 0.77 8.24 11.61
N LEU A 45 -0.42 8.37 12.21
CA LEU A 45 -0.65 9.32 13.30
C LEU A 45 0.17 8.98 14.55
N ARG A 46 0.21 7.70 14.95
CA ARG A 46 1.02 7.26 16.11
C ARG A 46 2.51 7.42 15.87
N LEU A 47 2.98 7.21 14.65
CA LEU A 47 4.37 7.46 14.28
C LEU A 47 4.66 8.97 14.22
N ALA A 48 3.73 9.77 13.73
CA ALA A 48 3.86 11.23 13.68
C ALA A 48 3.89 11.82 15.11
N ASP A 49 3.04 11.35 16.01
CA ASP A 49 2.99 11.76 17.42
C ASP A 49 4.34 11.57 18.14
N ARG A 50 5.15 10.66 17.66
CA ARG A 50 6.49 10.39 18.22
C ARG A 50 7.52 11.46 17.84
N TRP A 51 7.36 12.07 16.65
CA TRP A 51 8.25 13.11 16.13
C TRP A 51 7.73 14.52 16.45
N TYR A 52 6.43 14.67 16.50
CA TYR A 52 5.72 15.91 16.81
C TYR A 52 4.59 15.58 17.78
N PRO A 53 4.69 15.95 19.07
CA PRO A 53 3.66 15.65 20.07
C PRO A 53 2.33 16.31 19.67
N ILE A 54 1.48 15.55 19.00
CA ILE A 54 0.18 15.99 18.48
C ILE A 54 -0.73 16.56 19.58
N PRO A 55 -0.79 15.99 20.81
CA PRO A 55 -1.64 16.52 21.88
C PRO A 55 -1.29 17.94 22.35
N GLU A 56 -0.05 18.39 22.16
CA GLU A 56 0.36 19.75 22.50
C GLU A 56 -0.16 20.81 21.49
N VAL A 57 -0.41 20.38 20.25
CA VAL A 57 -0.81 21.26 19.15
C VAL A 57 -2.31 21.17 18.85
N VAL A 58 -2.91 19.99 19.09
CA VAL A 58 -4.31 19.71 18.73
C VAL A 58 -5.10 19.27 19.95
N PRO A 59 -6.25 19.91 20.28
CA PRO A 59 -7.12 19.45 21.36
C PRO A 59 -7.54 17.99 21.17
N GLU A 60 -7.64 17.24 22.26
CA GLU A 60 -7.97 15.80 22.25
C GLU A 60 -9.25 15.48 21.48
N ALA A 61 -10.24 16.39 21.53
CA ALA A 61 -11.50 16.24 20.80
C ALA A 61 -11.34 16.14 19.27
N TRP A 62 -10.22 16.62 18.70
CA TRP A 62 -9.95 16.63 17.27
C TRP A 62 -9.14 15.43 16.78
N ILE A 63 -8.61 14.61 17.69
CA ILE A 63 -7.82 13.42 17.33
C ILE A 63 -8.59 12.46 16.40
N PRO A 64 -9.88 12.11 16.66
CA PRO A 64 -10.62 11.25 15.75
C PRO A 64 -10.88 11.90 14.38
N VAL A 65 -11.05 13.22 14.34
CA VAL A 65 -11.21 13.96 13.07
C VAL A 65 -9.92 13.90 12.27
N LEU A 66 -8.77 14.02 12.93
CA LEU A 66 -7.45 13.88 12.30
C LEU A 66 -7.26 12.48 11.72
N GLY A 67 -7.69 11.44 12.45
CA GLY A 67 -7.69 10.06 11.98
C GLY A 67 -8.53 9.85 10.72
N LEU A 68 -9.71 10.44 10.70
CA LEU A 68 -10.60 10.40 9.53
C LEU A 68 -9.99 11.16 8.35
N LEU A 69 -9.43 12.35 8.58
CA LEU A 69 -8.77 13.15 7.55
C LEU A 69 -7.55 12.42 6.96
N ALA A 70 -6.74 11.79 7.80
CA ALA A 70 -5.60 10.97 7.36
C ALA A 70 -6.05 9.77 6.52
N THR A 71 -7.15 9.11 6.92
CA THR A 71 -7.73 7.99 6.16
C THR A 71 -8.20 8.44 4.79
N VAL A 72 -8.92 9.55 4.71
CA VAL A 72 -9.38 10.14 3.44
C VAL A 72 -8.17 10.56 2.59
N GLY A 73 -7.16 11.19 3.19
CA GLY A 73 -5.93 11.57 2.51
C GLY A 73 -5.21 10.39 1.87
N LEU A 74 -5.06 9.28 2.61
CA LEU A 74 -4.48 8.04 2.09
C LEU A 74 -5.33 7.41 0.96
N ALA A 75 -6.66 7.46 1.09
CA ALA A 75 -7.56 6.98 0.04
C ALA A 75 -7.40 7.81 -1.24
N VAL A 76 -7.37 9.14 -1.14
CA VAL A 76 -7.15 10.05 -2.27
C VAL A 76 -5.78 9.80 -2.90
N LEU A 77 -4.72 9.63 -2.10
CA LEU A 77 -3.38 9.30 -2.57
C LEU A 77 -3.39 8.01 -3.38
N LEU A 78 -4.03 6.96 -2.87
CA LEU A 78 -4.13 5.67 -3.54
C LEU A 78 -4.89 5.77 -4.87
N LEU A 79 -6.01 6.51 -4.88
CA LEU A 79 -6.77 6.77 -6.10
C LEU A 79 -5.97 7.57 -7.12
N PHE A 80 -5.21 8.57 -6.67
CA PHE A 80 -4.32 9.36 -7.51
C PHE A 80 -3.23 8.49 -8.14
N GLN A 81 -2.60 7.61 -7.37
CA GLN A 81 -1.61 6.67 -7.89
C GLN A 81 -2.20 5.71 -8.95
N VAL A 82 -3.41 5.19 -8.71
CA VAL A 82 -4.12 4.33 -9.69
C VAL A 82 -4.49 5.13 -10.94
N GLY A 83 -4.91 6.38 -10.77
CA GLY A 83 -5.19 7.30 -11.88
C GLY A 83 -3.95 7.55 -12.75
N LEU A 84 -2.81 7.87 -12.12
CA LEU A 84 -1.53 8.03 -12.81
C LEU A 84 -1.13 6.77 -13.59
N LEU A 85 -1.28 5.59 -12.97
CA LEU A 85 -1.04 4.31 -13.64
C LEU A 85 -1.89 4.15 -14.90
N ARG A 86 -3.19 4.46 -14.83
CA ARG A 86 -4.08 4.38 -15.98
C ARG A 86 -3.70 5.36 -17.09
N ILE A 87 -3.36 6.60 -16.72
CA ILE A 87 -2.92 7.63 -17.68
C ILE A 87 -1.61 7.18 -18.36
N THR A 88 -0.62 6.75 -17.56
CA THR A 88 0.66 6.27 -18.10
C THR A 88 0.47 5.03 -18.99
N GLY A 89 -0.42 4.13 -18.60
CA GLY A 89 -0.76 2.95 -19.40
C GLY A 89 -1.46 3.29 -20.71
N TYR A 90 -2.23 4.36 -20.73
CA TYR A 90 -2.87 4.84 -21.96
C TYR A 90 -1.86 5.45 -22.93
N VAL A 91 -0.83 6.13 -22.41
CA VAL A 91 0.14 6.88 -23.23
C VAL A 91 1.33 6.00 -23.68
N THR A 92 1.83 5.11 -22.84
CA THR A 92 3.13 4.43 -23.04
C THR A 92 3.08 2.91 -22.99
N LEU A 93 2.14 2.33 -22.26
CA LEU A 93 2.05 0.89 -22.05
C LEU A 93 0.79 0.32 -22.69
N SER A 94 0.86 -0.92 -23.17
CA SER A 94 -0.35 -1.64 -23.58
C SER A 94 -1.29 -1.81 -22.36
N ARG A 95 -2.58 -1.60 -22.54
CA ARG A 95 -3.63 -1.76 -21.52
C ARG A 95 -3.48 -3.03 -20.65
N PRO A 96 -3.18 -4.23 -21.22
CA PRO A 96 -3.07 -5.44 -20.43
C PRO A 96 -1.93 -5.42 -19.40
N ILE A 97 -0.88 -4.63 -19.59
CA ILE A 97 0.23 -4.52 -18.64
C ILE A 97 -0.17 -3.64 -17.46
N THR A 98 -0.86 -2.54 -17.73
CA THR A 98 -1.36 -1.63 -16.70
C THR A 98 -2.37 -2.32 -15.78
N ASP A 99 -3.28 -3.10 -16.34
CA ASP A 99 -4.26 -3.86 -15.55
C ASP A 99 -3.57 -4.90 -14.66
N GLN A 100 -2.51 -5.55 -15.17
CA GLN A 100 -1.69 -6.48 -14.37
C GLN A 100 -0.95 -5.76 -13.23
N LEU A 101 -0.40 -4.56 -13.47
CA LEU A 101 0.25 -3.74 -12.45
C LEU A 101 -0.72 -3.28 -11.36
N ILE A 102 -1.90 -2.82 -11.76
CA ILE A 102 -2.96 -2.42 -10.83
C ILE A 102 -3.38 -3.63 -9.97
N ALA A 103 -3.61 -4.78 -10.59
CA ALA A 103 -3.96 -6.00 -9.87
C ALA A 103 -2.83 -6.43 -8.92
N LEU A 104 -1.57 -6.35 -9.35
CA LEU A 104 -0.40 -6.64 -8.52
C LEU A 104 -0.36 -5.71 -7.30
N LYS A 105 -0.51 -4.40 -7.49
CA LYS A 105 -0.53 -3.40 -6.43
C LYS A 105 -1.60 -3.69 -5.38
N PHE A 106 -2.82 -3.94 -5.81
CA PHE A 106 -3.92 -4.27 -4.90
C PHE A 106 -3.72 -5.59 -4.16
N ASN A 107 -3.14 -6.61 -4.82
CA ASN A 107 -2.81 -7.88 -4.17
C ASN A 107 -1.77 -7.70 -3.06
N TYR A 108 -0.70 -6.95 -3.33
CA TYR A 108 0.32 -6.67 -2.31
C TYR A 108 -0.19 -5.76 -1.21
N PHE A 109 -1.08 -4.81 -1.52
CA PHE A 109 -1.77 -4.01 -0.51
C PHE A 109 -2.62 -4.91 0.41
N ALA A 110 -3.44 -5.79 -0.14
CA ALA A 110 -4.26 -6.72 0.64
C ALA A 110 -3.38 -7.67 1.49
N LEU A 111 -2.28 -8.17 0.91
CA LEU A 111 -1.30 -8.99 1.63
C LEU A 111 -0.67 -8.21 2.80
N SER A 112 -0.29 -6.96 2.56
CA SER A 112 0.27 -6.08 3.59
C SER A 112 -0.73 -5.85 4.72
N VAL A 113 -2.01 -5.63 4.41
CA VAL A 113 -3.06 -5.48 5.43
C VAL A 113 -3.17 -6.74 6.28
N VAL A 114 -3.20 -7.93 5.68
CA VAL A 114 -3.33 -9.21 6.43
C VAL A 114 -2.16 -9.40 7.40
N PHE A 115 -0.93 -9.08 7.01
CA PHE A 115 0.26 -9.30 7.84
C PHE A 115 0.53 -8.14 8.80
N LEU A 116 0.32 -6.90 8.38
CA LEU A 116 0.61 -5.73 9.21
C LEU A 116 -0.52 -5.40 10.19
N CYS A 117 -1.79 -5.67 9.85
CA CYS A 117 -2.93 -5.33 10.70
C CYS A 117 -2.80 -5.88 12.14
N PRO A 118 -2.49 -7.17 12.37
CA PRO A 118 -2.33 -7.68 13.73
C PRO A 118 -1.15 -7.02 14.46
N LEU A 119 -0.04 -6.74 13.76
CA LEU A 119 1.11 -6.05 14.35
C LEU A 119 0.81 -4.60 14.69
N ILE A 120 0.08 -3.89 13.83
CA ILE A 120 -0.36 -2.51 14.09
C ILE A 120 -1.31 -2.49 15.30
N LEU A 121 -2.23 -3.43 15.38
CA LEU A 121 -3.15 -3.52 16.50
C LEU A 121 -2.42 -3.77 17.83
N LEU A 122 -1.45 -4.68 17.84
CA LEU A 122 -0.56 -4.89 18.98
C LEU A 122 0.24 -3.64 19.34
N PHE A 123 0.75 -2.92 18.33
CA PHE A 123 1.48 -1.67 18.52
C PHE A 123 0.61 -0.56 19.16
N LEU A 124 -0.67 -0.47 18.74
CA LEU A 124 -1.61 0.51 19.30
C LEU A 124 -1.98 0.21 20.76
N LEU A 125 -1.97 -1.07 21.15
CA LEU A 125 -2.29 -1.54 22.50
C LEU A 125 -1.05 -1.64 23.42
N ALA A 126 0.14 -1.60 22.85
CA ALA A 126 1.39 -1.79 23.59
C ALA A 126 1.76 -0.56 24.44
N SER A 127 2.41 -0.83 25.57
CA SER A 127 3.04 0.21 26.38
C SER A 127 4.19 0.89 25.61
N PRO A 128 4.60 2.11 26.00
CA PRO A 128 5.65 2.87 25.31
C PRO A 128 6.96 2.09 25.11
N ASP A 129 7.36 1.31 26.11
CA ASP A 129 8.62 0.53 26.08
C ASP A 129 8.56 -0.62 25.05
N THR A 130 7.44 -1.33 24.99
CA THR A 130 7.24 -2.42 24.03
C THR A 130 6.97 -1.91 22.60
N GLY A 131 6.44 -0.70 22.51
CA GLY A 131 6.13 -0.04 21.24
C GLY A 131 7.37 0.15 20.33
N HIS A 132 8.58 0.30 20.90
CA HIS A 132 9.81 0.41 20.11
C HIS A 132 10.11 -0.86 19.31
N ILE A 133 10.02 -2.02 19.96
CA ILE A 133 10.29 -3.33 19.34
C ILE A 133 9.26 -3.62 18.26
N LEU A 134 7.98 -3.35 18.55
CA LEU A 134 6.88 -3.57 17.60
C LEU A 134 6.98 -2.64 16.38
N SER A 135 7.32 -1.36 16.56
CA SER A 135 7.52 -0.43 15.45
C SER A 135 8.64 -0.91 14.53
N PHE A 136 9.74 -1.41 15.08
CA PHE A 136 10.85 -1.96 14.29
C PHE A 136 10.41 -3.21 13.50
N GLY A 137 9.62 -4.09 14.12
CA GLY A 137 9.00 -5.24 13.46
C GLY A 137 8.09 -4.84 12.29
N ILE A 138 7.26 -3.80 12.47
CA ILE A 138 6.39 -3.26 11.42
C ILE A 138 7.23 -2.73 10.25
N PHE A 139 8.31 -1.98 10.52
CA PHE A 139 9.19 -1.46 9.47
C PHE A 139 9.91 -2.56 8.71
N ILE A 140 10.43 -3.58 9.40
CA ILE A 140 11.09 -4.72 8.74
C ILE A 140 10.10 -5.49 7.87
N LEU A 141 8.93 -5.83 8.40
CA LEU A 141 7.93 -6.59 7.67
C LEU A 141 7.36 -5.79 6.49
N GLY A 142 7.04 -4.51 6.72
CA GLY A 142 6.57 -3.60 5.67
C GLY A 142 7.62 -3.41 4.57
N GLY A 143 8.88 -3.22 4.95
CA GLY A 143 10.01 -3.14 4.02
C GLY A 143 10.20 -4.41 3.21
N ALA A 144 10.09 -5.59 3.83
CA ALA A 144 10.17 -6.87 3.13
C ALA A 144 9.04 -7.04 2.11
N LEU A 145 7.80 -6.69 2.47
CA LEU A 145 6.66 -6.73 1.56
C LEU A 145 6.80 -5.75 0.40
N LEU A 146 7.34 -4.55 0.67
CA LEU A 146 7.66 -3.55 -0.36
C LEU A 146 8.71 -4.09 -1.34
N LEU A 147 9.79 -4.69 -0.84
CA LEU A 147 10.84 -5.28 -1.68
C LEU A 147 10.31 -6.43 -2.55
N LEU A 148 9.42 -7.27 -1.99
CA LEU A 148 8.74 -8.31 -2.76
C LEU A 148 7.86 -7.71 -3.87
N TYR A 149 7.11 -6.66 -3.57
CA TYR A 149 6.31 -5.94 -4.56
C TYR A 149 7.19 -5.37 -5.68
N LEU A 150 8.30 -4.70 -5.34
CA LEU A 150 9.23 -4.13 -6.31
C LEU A 150 9.84 -5.20 -7.21
N LYS A 151 10.28 -6.32 -6.62
CA LYS A 151 10.79 -7.48 -7.37
C LYS A 151 9.78 -8.00 -8.38
N GLU A 152 8.54 -8.20 -7.94
CA GLU A 152 7.48 -8.73 -8.81
C GLU A 152 7.11 -7.74 -9.91
N SER A 153 7.02 -6.45 -9.56
CA SER A 153 6.81 -5.37 -10.53
C SER A 153 7.91 -5.36 -11.59
N LEU A 154 9.19 -5.45 -11.18
CA LEU A 154 10.33 -5.53 -12.10
C LEU A 154 10.24 -6.76 -13.00
N MET A 155 9.94 -7.94 -12.44
CA MET A 155 9.78 -9.18 -13.22
C MET A 155 8.67 -9.06 -14.26
N LEU A 156 7.57 -8.36 -13.94
CA LEU A 156 6.49 -8.11 -14.89
C LEU A 156 6.98 -7.30 -16.09
N PHE A 157 7.76 -6.23 -15.86
CA PHE A 157 8.33 -5.42 -16.95
C PHE A 157 9.32 -6.22 -17.80
N LEU A 158 10.23 -6.98 -17.18
CA LEU A 158 11.19 -7.82 -17.86
C LEU A 158 10.52 -8.91 -18.70
N SER A 159 9.46 -9.55 -18.20
CA SER A 159 8.72 -10.59 -18.92
C SER A 159 8.06 -10.07 -20.20
N LYS A 160 7.72 -8.79 -20.23
CA LYS A 160 7.12 -8.11 -21.40
C LYS A 160 8.15 -7.43 -22.29
N LYS A 161 9.45 -7.67 -22.07
CA LYS A 161 10.56 -7.07 -22.84
C LYS A 161 10.53 -5.53 -22.86
N ILE A 162 10.00 -4.92 -21.79
CA ILE A 162 9.99 -3.47 -21.61
C ILE A 162 11.33 -3.08 -20.98
N SER A 163 11.89 -1.95 -21.41
CA SER A 163 13.15 -1.44 -20.88
C SER A 163 13.05 -1.17 -19.36
N ILE A 164 14.09 -1.53 -18.64
CA ILE A 164 14.25 -1.24 -17.20
C ILE A 164 14.11 0.25 -16.90
N LEU A 165 14.50 1.11 -17.85
CA LEU A 165 14.33 2.56 -17.73
C LEU A 165 12.86 2.96 -17.54
N HIS A 166 11.94 2.33 -18.26
CA HIS A 166 10.50 2.58 -18.11
C HIS A 166 9.97 2.14 -16.75
N TRP A 167 10.48 1.03 -16.21
CA TRP A 167 10.15 0.61 -14.86
C TRP A 167 10.64 1.62 -13.81
N PHE A 168 11.86 2.12 -13.98
CA PHE A 168 12.42 3.14 -13.08
C PHE A 168 11.62 4.44 -13.14
N LEU A 169 11.28 4.92 -14.34
CA LEU A 169 10.41 6.09 -14.52
C LEU A 169 9.03 5.89 -13.88
N TYR A 170 8.45 4.70 -14.04
CA TYR A 170 7.20 4.32 -13.39
C TYR A 170 7.32 4.43 -11.85
N LEU A 171 8.36 3.84 -11.29
CA LEU A 171 8.59 3.83 -9.85
C LEU A 171 8.77 5.26 -9.31
N CYS A 172 9.55 6.09 -9.97
CA CYS A 172 9.76 7.48 -9.59
C CYS A 172 8.47 8.30 -9.70
N ALA A 173 7.73 8.20 -10.79
CA ALA A 173 6.56 9.03 -11.07
C ALA A 173 5.31 8.60 -10.29
N VAL A 174 5.10 7.30 -10.09
CA VAL A 174 3.86 6.78 -9.49
C VAL A 174 4.00 6.44 -8.01
N GLU A 175 5.15 5.93 -7.59
CA GLU A 175 5.34 5.50 -6.20
C GLU A 175 6.02 6.58 -5.36
N ILE A 176 7.16 7.12 -5.82
CA ILE A 176 8.00 8.03 -5.03
C ILE A 176 7.44 9.44 -5.04
N PHE A 177 7.10 9.97 -6.21
CA PHE A 177 6.68 11.38 -6.35
C PHE A 177 5.46 11.76 -5.51
N PRO A 178 4.32 11.01 -5.50
CA PRO A 178 3.16 11.39 -4.70
C PRO A 178 3.44 11.35 -3.19
N VAL A 179 4.22 10.36 -2.73
CA VAL A 179 4.58 10.23 -1.32
C VAL A 179 5.53 11.36 -0.90
N SER A 180 6.52 11.66 -1.72
CA SER A 180 7.46 12.76 -1.46
C SER A 180 6.76 14.12 -1.47
N PHE A 181 5.81 14.33 -2.37
CA PHE A 181 5.03 15.56 -2.43
C PHE A 181 4.18 15.77 -1.17
N VAL A 182 3.49 14.73 -0.69
CA VAL A 182 2.73 14.78 0.57
C VAL A 182 3.66 15.05 1.74
N TRP A 183 4.80 14.35 1.83
CA TRP A 183 5.78 14.57 2.88
C TRP A 183 6.29 16.01 2.90
N LEU A 184 6.67 16.54 1.74
CA LEU A 184 7.19 17.91 1.63
C LEU A 184 6.12 18.95 2.00
N SER A 185 4.86 18.69 1.64
CA SER A 185 3.72 19.57 2.01
C SER A 185 3.50 19.58 3.51
N LEU A 186 3.59 18.43 4.17
CA LEU A 186 3.42 18.32 5.63
C LEU A 186 4.57 18.97 6.42
N THR A 187 5.78 18.95 5.89
CA THR A 187 6.95 19.54 6.58
C THR A 187 7.08 21.06 6.39
N ARG A 188 6.31 21.65 5.48
CA ARG A 188 6.30 23.11 5.24
C ARG A 188 5.15 23.86 5.92
N ILE A 189 4.21 23.15 6.52
CA ILE A 189 3.13 23.71 7.35
C ILE A 189 3.58 23.78 8.80
#